data_a094ce550a5c607cedaaf0317fd775a3
#
_entry.id   a094ce550a5c607cedaaf0317fd775a3
#
_cell.length_a   1.000
_cell.length_b   1.000
_cell.length_c   1.000
_cell.angle_alpha   90.00
_cell.angle_beta   90.00
_cell.angle_gamma   90.00
#
_symmetry.space_group_name_H-M   'P 1'
#
loop_
_entity.id
_entity.type
_entity.pdbx_description
1 polymer ?
#
loop_
_entity_poly.entity_id
_entity_poly.type
_entity_poly.pdbx_seq_one_letter_code
_entity_poly.pdbx_strand_id
1 'polypeptide(L)'
;MNPAQQQELSTDAAIDPRLSDIFETGTRYTSTTLSVQDASEVQLAMSIVFGYRGRLEVPGWSGDRDGIYVAGNYRYLRGFKYLGPDMEVRLETDNAGLLTLNPATTPIAIDNLEGDKGTGRAIDVGVQIVRDRWEGGVGINGIGNKIDWTELTRKRFTLNSLLAGGDFVEQTMANPPGTVTVELPVVTSGNVAYNGEGYGLNAVVIHGFNGNSFHGGAEKTFGPLAVRGGARFSRDHWDPTWGVGFGRRVAVDVGFYGTHSNLEEKQQISMAISIRIVPNR
;
A
#
# COMPACT_ATOMS: atom_id res chain seq x y z
N MET A 1 0.82 -19.30 -2.53
CA MET A 1 1.49 -18.44 -1.52
C MET A 1 1.51 -17.03 -2.08
N ASN A 2 0.77 -16.11 -1.49
CA ASN A 2 0.89 -14.70 -1.86
C ASN A 2 2.21 -14.17 -1.32
N PRO A 3 3.02 -13.46 -2.13
CA PRO A 3 4.22 -12.81 -1.65
C PRO A 3 3.85 -11.80 -0.55
N ALA A 4 4.77 -11.60 0.37
CA ALA A 4 4.65 -10.63 1.45
C ALA A 4 4.15 -9.29 0.89
N GLN A 5 3.04 -8.78 1.42
CA GLN A 5 2.61 -7.44 1.10
C GLN A 5 3.68 -6.50 1.64
N GLN A 6 4.45 -5.90 0.75
CA GLN A 6 5.23 -4.71 1.07
C GLN A 6 4.22 -3.62 1.38
N GLN A 7 4.19 -3.21 2.63
CA GLN A 7 3.35 -2.11 3.05
C GLN A 7 4.04 -0.81 2.69
N GLU A 8 3.34 0.04 1.96
CA GLU A 8 3.80 1.38 1.63
C GLU A 8 4.07 2.18 2.90
N LEU A 9 5.13 2.98 2.86
CA LEU A 9 5.44 3.97 3.88
C LEU A 9 4.26 4.92 4.07
N SER A 10 3.76 5.01 5.28
CA SER A 10 2.95 6.16 5.71
C SER A 10 3.93 7.25 6.12
N THR A 11 3.98 8.36 5.40
CA THR A 11 4.78 9.53 5.75
C THR A 11 3.84 10.67 6.10
N ASP A 12 3.91 11.14 7.33
CA ASP A 12 3.30 12.40 7.78
C ASP A 12 4.41 13.45 7.88
N ALA A 13 4.68 14.12 6.76
CA ALA A 13 5.64 15.21 6.73
C ALA A 13 4.92 16.53 7.03
N ALA A 14 5.34 17.21 8.09
CA ALA A 14 4.90 18.57 8.42
C ALA A 14 6.05 19.54 8.14
N ILE A 15 5.91 20.33 7.09
CA ILE A 15 6.87 21.38 6.72
C ILE A 15 6.29 22.73 7.13
N ASP A 16 7.07 23.53 7.84
CA ASP A 16 6.66 24.90 8.16
C ASP A 16 6.40 25.68 6.85
N PRO A 17 5.18 26.20 6.63
CA PRO A 17 4.82 26.86 5.38
C PRO A 17 5.70 28.08 5.05
N ARG A 18 6.31 28.70 6.05
CA ARG A 18 7.26 29.81 5.86
C ARG A 18 8.53 29.39 5.12
N LEU A 19 8.89 28.09 5.13
CA LEU A 19 10.00 27.58 4.32
C LEU A 19 9.68 27.67 2.83
N SER A 20 8.46 27.34 2.43
CA SER A 20 8.00 27.51 1.05
C SER A 20 8.12 28.98 0.61
N ASP A 21 7.65 29.90 1.44
CA ASP A 21 7.76 31.35 1.16
C ASP A 21 9.21 31.81 0.97
N ILE A 22 10.13 31.28 1.79
CA ILE A 22 11.56 31.62 1.66
C ILE A 22 12.12 31.11 0.32
N PHE A 23 11.81 29.88 -0.06
CA PHE A 23 12.38 29.27 -1.26
C PHE A 23 11.70 29.72 -2.56
N GLU A 24 10.38 29.95 -2.55
CA GLU A 24 9.63 30.29 -3.74
C GLU A 24 9.56 31.77 -4.01
N THR A 25 9.38 32.58 -2.98
CA THR A 25 9.19 34.03 -3.12
C THR A 25 10.38 34.88 -2.65
N GLY A 26 11.36 34.26 -1.99
CA GLY A 26 12.49 34.96 -1.39
C GLY A 26 12.11 35.83 -0.17
N THR A 27 10.96 35.52 0.46
CA THR A 27 10.51 36.21 1.68
C THR A 27 11.51 36.01 2.81
N ARG A 28 11.87 37.07 3.50
CA ARG A 28 12.82 37.02 4.62
C ARG A 28 12.09 37.09 5.96
N TYR A 29 12.25 36.04 6.75
CA TYR A 29 11.82 36.02 8.15
C TYR A 29 13.05 36.17 9.03
N THR A 30 13.08 37.21 9.87
CA THR A 30 14.24 37.48 10.74
C THR A 30 14.06 36.85 12.11
N SER A 31 15.15 36.30 12.67
CA SER A 31 15.19 35.73 14.05
C SER A 31 14.04 34.74 14.30
N THR A 32 13.77 33.88 13.33
CA THR A 32 12.63 32.98 13.36
C THR A 32 13.12 31.52 13.38
N THR A 33 12.49 30.66 14.17
CA THR A 33 12.70 29.22 14.15
C THR A 33 11.66 28.58 13.25
N LEU A 34 12.11 27.72 12.34
CA LEU A 34 11.32 26.96 11.39
C LEU A 34 11.56 25.47 11.66
N SER A 35 10.57 24.63 11.48
CA SER A 35 10.70 23.18 11.69
C SER A 35 10.28 22.38 10.47
N VAL A 36 10.98 21.28 10.25
CA VAL A 36 10.58 20.20 9.35
C VAL A 36 10.49 18.95 10.21
N GLN A 37 9.33 18.34 10.22
CA GLN A 37 9.09 17.08 10.92
C GLN A 37 8.64 16.04 9.89
N ASP A 38 9.16 14.84 9.99
CA ASP A 38 8.76 13.71 9.16
C ASP A 38 8.71 12.46 10.03
N ALA A 39 7.52 11.89 10.16
CA ALA A 39 7.29 10.64 10.86
C ALA A 39 6.91 9.56 9.85
N SER A 40 7.64 8.47 9.85
CA SER A 40 7.43 7.34 8.94
C SER A 40 7.30 6.05 9.72
N GLU A 41 6.53 5.12 9.19
CA GLU A 41 6.41 3.78 9.76
C GLU A 41 6.66 2.71 8.71
N VAL A 42 7.56 1.79 9.02
CA VAL A 42 7.87 0.62 8.19
C VAL A 42 7.68 -0.64 9.02
N GLN A 43 6.92 -1.58 8.50
CA GLN A 43 6.74 -2.86 9.18
C GLN A 43 6.83 -4.04 8.21
N LEU A 44 7.46 -5.11 8.69
CA LEU A 44 7.56 -6.38 7.99
C LEU A 44 6.81 -7.44 8.78
N ALA A 45 5.78 -8.02 8.18
CA ALA A 45 4.98 -9.06 8.80
C ALA A 45 4.61 -10.16 7.80
N MET A 46 4.35 -11.34 8.33
CA MET A 46 3.80 -12.49 7.62
C MET A 46 2.41 -12.79 8.15
N SER A 47 1.51 -13.23 7.27
CA SER A 47 0.19 -13.70 7.67
C SER A 47 0.03 -15.20 7.46
N ILE A 48 -0.58 -15.87 8.43
CA ILE A 48 -1.11 -17.22 8.29
C ILE A 48 -2.62 -17.08 8.17
N VAL A 49 -3.18 -17.59 7.08
CA VAL A 49 -4.59 -17.39 6.75
C VAL A 49 -5.35 -18.71 6.89
N PHE A 50 -6.41 -18.67 7.67
CA PHE A 50 -7.39 -19.75 7.80
C PHE A 50 -8.70 -19.24 7.21
N GLY A 51 -9.21 -19.93 6.18
CA GLY A 51 -10.40 -19.47 5.50
C GLY A 51 -11.38 -20.56 5.16
N TYR A 52 -12.62 -20.15 5.03
CA TYR A 52 -13.72 -20.97 4.53
C TYR A 52 -14.38 -20.27 3.35
N ARG A 53 -14.72 -21.07 2.35
CA ARG A 53 -15.56 -20.64 1.22
C ARG A 53 -16.66 -21.66 1.01
N GLY A 54 -17.90 -21.18 0.97
CA GLY A 54 -19.08 -21.98 0.73
C GLY A 54 -19.89 -21.46 -0.44
N ARG A 55 -20.65 -22.33 -1.10
CA ARG A 55 -21.66 -22.02 -2.10
C ARG A 55 -23.03 -22.37 -1.53
N LEU A 56 -23.94 -21.45 -1.62
CA LEU A 56 -25.36 -21.67 -1.35
C LEU A 56 -26.09 -21.79 -2.68
N GLU A 57 -26.74 -22.92 -2.88
CA GLU A 57 -27.59 -23.14 -4.05
C GLU A 57 -28.91 -22.39 -3.88
N VAL A 58 -29.35 -21.72 -4.94
CA VAL A 58 -30.58 -20.95 -4.93
C VAL A 58 -31.64 -21.74 -5.75
N PRO A 59 -32.79 -22.08 -5.19
CA PRO A 59 -33.82 -22.77 -5.90
C PRO A 59 -34.23 -22.03 -7.18
N GLY A 60 -34.32 -22.76 -8.30
CA GLY A 60 -34.65 -22.19 -9.61
C GLY A 60 -33.47 -21.62 -10.40
N TRP A 61 -32.26 -21.66 -9.88
CA TRP A 61 -31.04 -21.38 -10.62
C TRP A 61 -30.44 -22.69 -11.15
N SER A 62 -30.23 -22.79 -12.44
CA SER A 62 -29.90 -24.07 -13.09
C SER A 62 -28.49 -24.16 -13.64
N GLY A 63 -27.72 -23.10 -13.63
CA GLY A 63 -26.32 -23.11 -14.07
C GLY A 63 -25.40 -23.84 -13.08
N ASP A 64 -24.47 -24.64 -13.55
CA ASP A 64 -23.52 -25.38 -12.70
C ASP A 64 -22.74 -24.50 -11.71
N ARG A 65 -22.55 -23.24 -12.07
CA ARG A 65 -21.84 -22.25 -11.25
C ARG A 65 -22.76 -21.28 -10.52
N ASP A 66 -24.06 -21.33 -10.80
CA ASP A 66 -25.03 -20.40 -10.22
C ASP A 66 -25.14 -20.59 -8.71
N GLY A 67 -25.18 -19.51 -7.97
CA GLY A 67 -25.30 -19.54 -6.52
C GLY A 67 -24.80 -18.30 -5.85
N ILE A 68 -24.98 -18.28 -4.54
CA ILE A 68 -24.40 -17.27 -3.65
C ILE A 68 -23.18 -17.89 -2.98
N TYR A 69 -22.05 -17.25 -3.18
CA TYR A 69 -20.80 -17.66 -2.57
C TYR A 69 -20.50 -16.78 -1.37
N VAL A 70 -20.20 -17.39 -0.25
CA VAL A 70 -19.76 -16.70 0.96
C VAL A 70 -18.35 -17.13 1.32
N ALA A 71 -17.52 -16.19 1.72
CA ALA A 71 -16.17 -16.45 2.16
C ALA A 71 -15.86 -15.67 3.43
N GLY A 72 -15.06 -16.30 4.30
CA GLY A 72 -14.51 -15.65 5.47
C GLY A 72 -13.11 -16.17 5.72
N ASN A 73 -12.17 -15.26 6.04
CA ASN A 73 -10.81 -15.60 6.42
C ASN A 73 -10.48 -14.98 7.77
N TYR A 74 -9.76 -15.73 8.57
CA TYR A 74 -9.04 -15.22 9.72
C TYR A 74 -7.57 -15.20 9.40
N ARG A 75 -6.91 -14.05 9.61
CA ARG A 75 -5.48 -13.86 9.45
C ARG A 75 -4.83 -13.74 10.82
N TYR A 76 -3.88 -14.59 11.11
CA TYR A 76 -2.93 -14.38 12.19
C TYR A 76 -1.70 -13.68 11.63
N LEU A 77 -1.34 -12.53 12.21
CA LEU A 77 -0.23 -11.70 11.76
C LEU A 77 0.96 -11.88 12.70
N ARG A 78 2.12 -12.16 12.14
CA ARG A 78 3.38 -12.23 12.86
C ARG A 78 4.33 -11.17 12.31
N GLY A 79 4.61 -10.17 13.11
CA GLY A 79 5.57 -9.13 12.79
C GLY A 79 7.00 -9.54 13.12
N PHE A 80 7.94 -9.18 12.25
CA PHE A 80 9.35 -9.49 12.35
C PHE A 80 10.21 -8.26 12.51
N LYS A 81 9.78 -7.12 11.97
CA LYS A 81 10.50 -5.85 12.08
C LYS A 81 9.53 -4.69 12.04
N TYR A 82 9.71 -3.80 12.97
CA TYR A 82 9.08 -2.49 13.03
C TYR A 82 10.16 -1.43 13.10
N LEU A 83 10.01 -0.37 12.32
CA LEU A 83 10.83 0.82 12.33
C LEU A 83 9.92 2.03 12.27
N GLY A 84 10.03 2.90 13.25
CA GLY A 84 9.28 4.14 13.32
C GLY A 84 10.25 5.32 13.48
N PRO A 85 10.92 5.76 12.39
CA PRO A 85 11.73 6.95 12.45
C PRO A 85 10.85 8.21 12.55
N ASP A 86 11.20 9.10 13.45
CA ASP A 86 10.65 10.43 13.64
C ASP A 86 11.81 11.41 13.54
N MET A 87 11.82 12.20 12.49
CA MET A 87 12.87 13.17 12.21
C MET A 87 12.37 14.58 12.49
N GLU A 88 13.12 15.33 13.29
CA GLU A 88 12.90 16.74 13.52
C GLU A 88 14.14 17.51 13.09
N VAL A 89 13.97 18.44 12.14
CA VAL A 89 14.99 19.40 11.72
C VAL A 89 14.50 20.80 12.08
N ARG A 90 15.29 21.50 12.89
CA ARG A 90 15.03 22.91 13.21
C ARG A 90 16.01 23.80 12.47
N LEU A 91 15.46 24.76 11.75
CA LEU A 91 16.20 25.79 11.02
C LEU A 91 15.98 27.14 11.71
N GLU A 92 17.00 27.92 11.84
CA GLU A 92 16.91 29.30 12.37
C GLU A 92 17.23 30.28 11.26
N THR A 93 16.61 31.45 11.30
CA THR A 93 17.02 32.59 10.49
C THR A 93 17.73 33.63 11.35
N ASP A 94 18.79 34.21 10.80
CA ASP A 94 19.50 35.32 11.46
C ASP A 94 18.74 36.62 11.39
N ASN A 95 19.36 37.70 11.91
CA ASN A 95 18.80 39.04 11.87
C ASN A 95 18.67 39.64 10.46
N ALA A 96 19.35 39.03 9.46
CA ALA A 96 19.25 39.38 8.05
C ALA A 96 18.23 38.51 7.29
N GLY A 97 17.61 37.53 7.96
CA GLY A 97 16.66 36.60 7.39
C GLY A 97 17.34 35.49 6.56
N LEU A 98 18.63 35.23 6.78
CA LEU A 98 19.35 34.12 6.15
C LEU A 98 19.17 32.85 6.98
N LEU A 99 18.87 31.74 6.31
CA LEU A 99 18.76 30.42 6.96
C LEU A 99 20.12 30.02 7.52
N THR A 100 20.12 29.64 8.79
CA THR A 100 21.29 29.13 9.47
C THR A 100 20.96 27.80 10.11
N LEU A 101 21.87 26.84 9.98
CA LEU A 101 21.87 25.60 10.76
C LEU A 101 22.87 25.77 11.87
N ASN A 102 22.40 25.96 13.10
CA ASN A 102 23.27 25.99 14.25
C ASN A 102 23.20 24.64 14.99
N PRO A 103 24.19 23.75 14.79
CA PRO A 103 24.16 22.41 15.39
C PRO A 103 24.18 22.42 16.92
N ALA A 104 24.62 23.51 17.53
CA ALA A 104 24.66 23.64 18.98
C ALA A 104 23.29 23.99 19.58
N THR A 105 22.45 24.70 18.83
CA THR A 105 21.12 25.15 19.28
C THR A 105 19.98 24.40 18.61
N THR A 106 20.19 23.85 17.41
CA THR A 106 19.18 23.19 16.60
C THR A 106 19.70 21.90 16.00
N PRO A 107 19.92 20.85 16.80
CA PRO A 107 20.40 19.60 16.27
C PRO A 107 19.37 18.95 15.35
N ILE A 108 19.84 18.33 14.27
CA ILE A 108 19.03 17.38 13.54
C ILE A 108 18.96 16.13 14.42
N ALA A 109 17.76 15.76 14.83
CA ALA A 109 17.53 14.57 15.63
C ALA A 109 16.62 13.60 14.86
N ILE A 110 16.96 12.33 14.86
CA ILE A 110 16.13 11.25 14.37
C ILE A 110 15.89 10.30 15.55
N ASP A 111 14.67 10.26 16.03
CA ASP A 111 14.22 9.26 17.00
C ASP A 111 13.72 8.05 16.23
N ASN A 112 14.35 6.91 16.39
CA ASN A 112 13.96 5.67 15.75
C ASN A 112 13.44 4.69 16.80
N LEU A 113 12.21 4.22 16.60
CA LEU A 113 11.62 3.17 17.42
C LEU A 113 11.71 1.86 16.65
N GLU A 114 12.38 0.87 17.22
CA GLU A 114 12.62 -0.45 16.62
C GLU A 114 11.93 -1.54 17.41
N GLY A 115 11.33 -2.51 16.70
CA GLY A 115 10.73 -3.69 17.30
C GLY A 115 10.92 -4.93 16.43
N ASP A 116 11.19 -6.07 17.06
CA ASP A 116 11.42 -7.34 16.37
C ASP A 116 10.31 -8.36 16.65
N LYS A 117 9.35 -8.01 17.50
CA LYS A 117 8.22 -8.87 17.84
C LYS A 117 6.90 -8.14 17.68
N GLY A 118 6.13 -8.58 16.70
CA GLY A 118 4.77 -8.11 16.45
C GLY A 118 3.78 -9.28 16.41
N THR A 119 2.60 -9.07 16.95
CA THR A 119 1.48 -10.02 16.85
C THR A 119 0.21 -9.28 16.50
N GLY A 120 -0.58 -9.86 15.63
CA GLY A 120 -1.81 -9.21 15.20
C GLY A 120 -2.82 -10.17 14.60
N ARG A 121 -3.94 -9.60 14.19
CA ARG A 121 -5.02 -10.36 13.57
C ARG A 121 -5.82 -9.48 12.63
N ALA A 122 -6.47 -10.13 11.66
CA ALA A 122 -7.46 -9.48 10.80
C ALA A 122 -8.53 -10.48 10.35
N ILE A 123 -9.69 -9.99 9.97
CA ILE A 123 -10.78 -10.80 9.42
C ILE A 123 -11.13 -10.23 8.05
N ASP A 124 -11.33 -11.13 7.07
CA ASP A 124 -11.87 -10.79 5.76
C ASP A 124 -13.20 -11.50 5.59
N VAL A 125 -14.15 -10.82 4.97
CA VAL A 125 -15.46 -11.39 4.61
C VAL A 125 -15.83 -10.98 3.20
N GLY A 126 -16.54 -11.85 2.50
CA GLY A 126 -17.00 -11.56 1.15
C GLY A 126 -18.21 -12.37 0.75
N VAL A 127 -19.01 -11.76 -0.13
CA VAL A 127 -20.18 -12.38 -0.76
C VAL A 127 -20.09 -12.15 -2.25
N GLN A 128 -20.35 -13.19 -3.04
CA GLN A 128 -20.42 -13.13 -4.49
C GLN A 128 -21.68 -13.85 -4.98
N ILE A 129 -22.35 -13.27 -5.94
CA ILE A 129 -23.49 -13.86 -6.64
C ILE A 129 -23.02 -14.22 -8.05
N VAL A 130 -23.26 -15.45 -8.44
CA VAL A 130 -23.04 -15.93 -9.82
C VAL A 130 -24.38 -16.40 -10.37
N ARG A 131 -24.79 -15.86 -11.51
CA ARG A 131 -26.01 -16.24 -12.18
C ARG A 131 -25.83 -16.12 -13.69
N ASP A 132 -25.98 -17.26 -14.38
CA ASP A 132 -25.79 -17.38 -15.82
C ASP A 132 -24.39 -16.85 -16.24
N ARG A 133 -24.38 -15.69 -16.92
CA ARG A 133 -23.16 -15.03 -17.41
C ARG A 133 -22.68 -13.90 -16.52
N TRP A 134 -23.42 -13.58 -15.46
CA TRP A 134 -23.11 -12.48 -14.57
C TRP A 134 -22.48 -12.96 -13.28
N GLU A 135 -21.48 -12.23 -12.84
CA GLU A 135 -20.88 -12.37 -11.53
C GLU A 135 -20.81 -10.99 -10.87
N GLY A 136 -21.17 -10.91 -9.60
CA GLY A 136 -21.06 -9.67 -8.85
C GLY A 136 -20.83 -9.96 -7.39
N GLY A 137 -20.01 -9.14 -6.71
CA GLY A 137 -19.69 -9.39 -5.34
C GLY A 137 -19.19 -8.18 -4.60
N VAL A 138 -19.17 -8.30 -3.28
CA VAL A 138 -18.60 -7.33 -2.35
C VAL A 138 -17.71 -8.03 -1.33
N GLY A 139 -16.67 -7.34 -0.92
CA GLY A 139 -15.72 -7.85 0.06
C GLY A 139 -15.25 -6.76 1.01
N ILE A 140 -14.97 -7.15 2.24
CA ILE A 140 -14.35 -6.31 3.26
C ILE A 140 -13.14 -7.08 3.77
N ASN A 141 -11.96 -6.50 3.65
CA ASN A 141 -10.70 -7.10 4.06
C ASN A 141 -10.07 -6.26 5.17
N GLY A 142 -9.46 -6.94 6.13
CA GLY A 142 -8.72 -6.27 7.18
C GLY A 142 -9.59 -5.72 8.31
N ILE A 143 -10.74 -6.29 8.59
CA ILE A 143 -11.53 -5.92 9.78
C ILE A 143 -10.70 -6.21 11.02
N GLY A 144 -10.46 -5.16 11.85
CA GLY A 144 -9.62 -5.25 13.04
C GLY A 144 -8.15 -5.55 12.72
N ASN A 145 -7.67 -5.16 11.55
CA ASN A 145 -6.29 -5.35 11.10
C ASN A 145 -5.35 -4.47 11.90
N LYS A 146 -4.67 -5.07 12.85
CA LYS A 146 -3.69 -4.39 13.69
C LYS A 146 -2.55 -5.32 14.07
N ILE A 147 -1.39 -4.73 14.32
CA ILE A 147 -0.23 -5.42 14.86
C ILE A 147 0.21 -4.67 16.13
N ASP A 148 0.28 -5.40 17.24
CA ASP A 148 0.82 -4.94 18.51
C ASP A 148 2.31 -5.32 18.54
N TRP A 149 3.18 -4.30 18.54
CA TRP A 149 4.62 -4.44 18.61
C TRP A 149 5.08 -4.31 20.05
N THR A 150 5.90 -5.25 20.49
CA THR A 150 6.43 -5.35 21.87
C THR A 150 7.96 -5.45 21.83
N GLU A 151 8.59 -5.35 23.01
CA GLU A 151 10.05 -5.38 23.12
C GLU A 151 10.71 -4.30 22.27
N LEU A 152 10.20 -3.10 22.38
CA LEU A 152 10.64 -1.96 21.57
C LEU A 152 11.95 -1.38 22.13
N THR A 153 12.79 -0.91 21.25
CA THR A 153 14.01 -0.16 21.56
C THR A 153 13.91 1.21 20.91
N ARG A 154 14.19 2.27 21.65
CA ARG A 154 14.24 3.63 21.12
C ARG A 154 15.69 4.08 21.02
N LYS A 155 16.08 4.50 19.83
CA LYS A 155 17.39 5.03 19.52
C LYS A 155 17.25 6.47 19.04
N ARG A 156 18.11 7.34 19.53
CA ARG A 156 18.21 8.71 19.03
C ARG A 156 19.53 8.88 18.29
N PHE A 157 19.44 9.37 17.08
CA PHE A 157 20.59 9.75 16.26
C PHE A 157 20.63 11.29 16.23
N THR A 158 21.70 11.86 16.67
CA THR A 158 21.89 13.31 16.68
C THR A 158 23.09 13.67 15.81
N LEU A 159 22.90 14.58 14.87
CA LEU A 159 23.98 15.13 14.08
C LEU A 159 24.56 16.36 14.78
N ASN A 160 25.73 16.23 15.36
CA ASN A 160 26.35 17.30 16.19
C ASN A 160 27.02 18.38 15.37
N SER A 161 27.36 18.15 14.10
CA SER A 161 27.97 19.16 13.22
C SER A 161 27.81 18.78 11.75
N LEU A 162 27.08 19.60 10.99
CA LEU A 162 27.02 19.49 9.52
C LEU A 162 28.28 20.04 8.83
N LEU A 163 28.95 21.02 9.48
CA LEU A 163 30.03 21.79 8.88
C LEU A 163 31.44 21.16 9.08
N ALA A 164 31.57 20.24 10.01
CA ALA A 164 32.87 19.64 10.37
C ALA A 164 32.99 18.16 9.95
N GLY A 165 32.12 17.65 9.06
CA GLY A 165 32.10 16.22 8.73
C GLY A 165 31.70 15.36 9.94
N GLY A 166 30.81 15.88 10.78
CA GLY A 166 30.40 15.20 12.02
C GLY A 166 29.61 13.94 11.73
N ASP A 167 29.88 12.92 12.51
CA ASP A 167 29.16 11.65 12.47
C ASP A 167 27.84 11.77 13.26
N PHE A 168 26.86 10.94 12.90
CA PHE A 168 25.70 10.74 13.75
C PHE A 168 26.11 10.02 15.03
N VAL A 169 25.72 10.60 16.16
CA VAL A 169 25.91 9.97 17.47
C VAL A 169 24.63 9.19 17.80
N GLU A 170 24.76 7.88 17.91
CA GLU A 170 23.67 6.98 18.35
C GLU A 170 23.62 6.93 19.87
N GLN A 171 22.44 7.13 20.43
CA GLN A 171 22.16 6.97 21.84
C GLN A 171 20.92 6.10 22.04
N THR A 172 21.07 4.99 22.76
CA THR A 172 19.90 4.21 23.19
C THR A 172 19.20 4.96 24.32
N MET A 173 17.90 5.25 24.12
CA MET A 173 17.09 5.96 25.08
C MET A 173 16.51 5.01 26.13
N ALA A 174 16.50 5.44 27.39
CA ALA A 174 15.83 4.71 28.45
C ALA A 174 14.30 4.80 28.29
N ASN A 175 13.59 3.78 28.78
CA ASN A 175 12.13 3.72 28.83
C ASN A 175 11.44 3.86 27.47
N PRO A 176 11.67 2.94 26.50
CA PRO A 176 10.85 2.88 25.31
C PRO A 176 9.38 2.59 25.66
N PRO A 177 8.41 2.93 24.81
CA PRO A 177 7.02 2.53 25.01
C PRO A 177 6.93 1.00 25.15
N GLY A 178 6.08 0.51 26.04
CA GLY A 178 5.95 -0.94 26.27
C GLY A 178 5.33 -1.67 25.08
N THR A 179 4.42 -1.00 24.36
CA THR A 179 3.74 -1.52 23.17
C THR A 179 3.39 -0.38 22.23
N VAL A 180 3.56 -0.64 20.95
CA VAL A 180 3.03 0.22 19.88
C VAL A 180 2.05 -0.62 19.06
N THR A 181 0.84 -0.10 18.87
CA THR A 181 -0.18 -0.71 18.03
C THR A 181 -0.24 0.03 16.70
N VAL A 182 0.00 -0.68 15.61
CA VAL A 182 -0.15 -0.13 14.27
C VAL A 182 -1.42 -0.73 13.67
N GLU A 183 -2.36 0.15 13.33
CA GLU A 183 -3.62 -0.21 12.70
C GLU A 183 -3.50 -0.03 11.18
N LEU A 184 -3.99 -1.03 10.45
CA LEU A 184 -4.03 -1.00 9.00
C LEU A 184 -5.46 -0.76 8.54
N PRO A 185 -5.68 0.11 7.57
CA PRO A 185 -7.01 0.46 7.13
C PRO A 185 -7.76 -0.75 6.55
N VAL A 186 -9.06 -0.73 6.77
CA VAL A 186 -9.99 -1.68 6.16
C VAL A 186 -10.10 -1.39 4.68
N VAL A 187 -10.03 -2.44 3.85
CA VAL A 187 -10.22 -2.34 2.41
C VAL A 187 -11.57 -2.92 2.03
N THR A 188 -12.43 -2.11 1.41
CA THR A 188 -13.69 -2.56 0.84
C THR A 188 -13.58 -2.67 -0.67
N SER A 189 -14.22 -3.68 -1.24
CA SER A 189 -14.23 -3.89 -2.68
C SER A 189 -15.60 -4.30 -3.18
N GLY A 190 -15.93 -3.89 -4.41
CA GLY A 190 -17.08 -4.34 -5.15
C GLY A 190 -16.67 -4.71 -6.57
N ASN A 191 -17.24 -5.77 -7.12
CA ASN A 191 -16.95 -6.19 -8.49
C ASN A 191 -18.21 -6.61 -9.22
N VAL A 192 -18.18 -6.44 -10.54
CA VAL A 192 -19.15 -7.02 -11.47
C VAL A 192 -18.40 -7.52 -12.70
N ALA A 193 -18.81 -8.68 -13.19
CA ALA A 193 -18.28 -9.25 -14.43
C ALA A 193 -19.40 -9.86 -15.27
N TYR A 194 -19.19 -9.84 -16.58
CA TYR A 194 -20.03 -10.50 -17.58
C TYR A 194 -19.17 -11.42 -18.45
N ASN A 195 -19.54 -12.71 -18.52
CA ASN A 195 -18.85 -13.75 -19.28
C ASN A 195 -19.68 -14.17 -20.49
N GLY A 196 -19.47 -13.52 -21.63
CA GLY A 196 -20.11 -13.87 -22.91
C GLY A 196 -19.37 -15.00 -23.63
N GLU A 197 -19.91 -15.40 -24.79
CA GLU A 197 -19.23 -16.39 -25.65
C GLU A 197 -18.02 -15.75 -26.35
N GLY A 198 -16.82 -16.10 -25.84
CA GLY A 198 -15.57 -15.58 -26.37
C GLY A 198 -15.26 -14.13 -26.05
N TYR A 199 -15.95 -13.54 -25.08
CA TYR A 199 -15.58 -12.23 -24.54
C TYR A 199 -15.97 -12.13 -23.06
N GLY A 200 -15.27 -11.29 -22.33
CA GLY A 200 -15.53 -10.97 -20.93
C GLY A 200 -15.40 -9.48 -20.69
N LEU A 201 -16.21 -9.00 -19.76
CA LEU A 201 -16.14 -7.61 -19.25
C LEU A 201 -16.05 -7.67 -17.74
N ASN A 202 -15.28 -6.78 -17.15
CA ASN A 202 -15.21 -6.66 -15.69
C ASN A 202 -15.08 -5.21 -15.25
N ALA A 203 -15.57 -4.93 -14.05
CA ALA A 203 -15.35 -3.68 -13.35
C ALA A 203 -15.16 -3.99 -11.86
N VAL A 204 -14.23 -3.27 -11.24
CA VAL A 204 -13.92 -3.41 -9.81
C VAL A 204 -13.77 -2.02 -9.22
N VAL A 205 -14.33 -1.80 -8.04
CA VAL A 205 -14.15 -0.60 -7.22
C VAL A 205 -13.50 -1.04 -5.93
N ILE A 206 -12.47 -0.33 -5.51
CA ILE A 206 -11.77 -0.59 -4.25
C ILE A 206 -11.67 0.73 -3.49
N HIS A 207 -11.97 0.68 -2.19
CA HIS A 207 -11.72 1.76 -1.25
C HIS A 207 -10.82 1.26 -0.13
N GLY A 208 -9.73 1.94 0.13
CA GLY A 208 -8.73 1.53 1.13
C GLY A 208 -7.71 2.61 1.40
N PHE A 209 -6.50 2.20 1.81
CA PHE A 209 -5.40 3.08 2.20
C PHE A 209 -5.10 4.21 1.19
N ASN A 210 -5.10 3.88 -0.09
CA ASN A 210 -4.84 4.85 -1.16
C ASN A 210 -6.11 5.56 -1.68
N GLY A 211 -7.17 5.61 -0.87
CA GLY A 211 -8.45 6.18 -1.29
C GLY A 211 -9.25 5.25 -2.21
N ASN A 212 -9.95 5.85 -3.16
CA ASN A 212 -10.77 5.13 -4.13
C ASN A 212 -9.97 4.76 -5.37
N SER A 213 -10.15 3.52 -5.86
CA SER A 213 -9.69 3.13 -7.17
C SER A 213 -10.80 2.41 -7.94
N PHE A 214 -10.82 2.63 -9.25
CA PHE A 214 -11.72 1.99 -10.19
C PHE A 214 -10.94 1.28 -11.27
N HIS A 215 -11.30 0.03 -11.57
CA HIS A 215 -10.66 -0.79 -12.58
C HIS A 215 -11.72 -1.29 -13.55
N GLY A 216 -11.49 -1.13 -14.84
CA GLY A 216 -12.36 -1.66 -15.87
C GLY A 216 -11.57 -2.42 -16.91
N GLY A 217 -12.10 -3.53 -17.42
CA GLY A 217 -11.41 -4.32 -18.42
C GLY A 217 -12.34 -5.15 -19.29
N ALA A 218 -11.81 -5.50 -20.47
CA ALA A 218 -12.44 -6.38 -21.42
C ALA A 218 -11.44 -7.41 -21.95
N GLU A 219 -11.93 -8.59 -22.22
CA GLU A 219 -11.19 -9.67 -22.90
C GLU A 219 -11.97 -10.15 -24.11
N LYS A 220 -11.26 -10.44 -25.21
CA LYS A 220 -11.81 -11.14 -26.38
C LYS A 220 -10.94 -12.33 -26.71
N THR A 221 -11.57 -13.48 -26.85
CA THR A 221 -10.89 -14.75 -27.16
C THR A 221 -11.12 -15.15 -28.62
N PHE A 222 -10.06 -15.51 -29.31
CA PHE A 222 -10.02 -15.98 -30.70
C PHE A 222 -9.34 -17.37 -30.75
N GLY A 223 -10.09 -18.41 -30.47
CA GLY A 223 -9.53 -19.77 -30.36
C GLY A 223 -8.50 -19.88 -29.20
N PRO A 224 -7.20 -20.10 -29.48
CA PRO A 224 -6.17 -20.14 -28.46
C PRO A 224 -5.64 -18.78 -28.03
N LEU A 225 -6.00 -17.71 -28.75
CA LEU A 225 -5.52 -16.35 -28.51
C LEU A 225 -6.55 -15.58 -27.68
N ALA A 226 -6.11 -14.88 -26.65
CA ALA A 226 -6.90 -13.92 -25.89
C ALA A 226 -6.24 -12.55 -25.94
N VAL A 227 -7.02 -11.51 -26.22
CA VAL A 227 -6.57 -10.12 -26.17
C VAL A 227 -7.33 -9.41 -25.08
N ARG A 228 -6.63 -8.63 -24.27
CA ARG A 228 -7.17 -7.94 -23.10
C ARG A 228 -6.83 -6.46 -23.17
N GLY A 229 -7.76 -5.64 -22.72
CA GLY A 229 -7.54 -4.21 -22.55
C GLY A 229 -8.32 -3.70 -21.37
N GLY A 230 -7.80 -2.68 -20.69
CA GLY A 230 -8.44 -2.09 -19.53
C GLY A 230 -7.76 -0.81 -19.08
N ALA A 231 -8.28 -0.26 -18.02
CA ALA A 231 -7.68 0.89 -17.35
C ALA A 231 -7.98 0.85 -15.85
N ARG A 232 -7.08 1.43 -15.10
CA ARG A 232 -7.24 1.72 -13.67
C ARG A 232 -7.26 3.23 -13.47
N PHE A 233 -8.23 3.71 -12.71
CA PHE A 233 -8.23 5.06 -12.16
C PHE A 233 -7.88 5.00 -10.69
N SER A 234 -6.84 5.70 -10.26
CA SER A 234 -6.46 5.83 -8.85
C SER A 234 -5.61 7.09 -8.66
N ARG A 235 -5.77 7.77 -7.53
CA ARG A 235 -5.02 9.00 -7.20
C ARG A 235 -5.08 10.03 -8.35
N ASP A 236 -6.27 10.25 -8.90
CA ASP A 236 -6.56 11.19 -9.99
C ASP A 236 -5.86 10.90 -11.34
N HIS A 237 -5.31 9.70 -11.51
CA HIS A 237 -4.65 9.27 -12.73
C HIS A 237 -5.28 8.02 -13.34
N TRP A 238 -5.25 7.96 -14.69
CA TRP A 238 -5.61 6.77 -15.46
C TRP A 238 -4.38 6.01 -15.89
N ASP A 239 -4.29 4.75 -15.49
CA ASP A 239 -3.25 3.81 -15.89
C ASP A 239 -3.83 2.80 -16.87
N PRO A 240 -3.46 2.85 -18.16
CA PRO A 240 -3.91 1.87 -19.14
C PRO A 240 -3.25 0.52 -18.93
N THR A 241 -3.98 -0.55 -19.26
CA THR A 241 -3.48 -1.92 -19.23
C THR A 241 -3.85 -2.63 -20.52
N TRP A 242 -2.96 -3.48 -21.01
CA TRP A 242 -3.26 -4.34 -22.15
C TRP A 242 -2.46 -5.65 -22.03
N GLY A 243 -2.92 -6.69 -22.71
CA GLY A 243 -2.26 -7.97 -22.64
C GLY A 243 -2.72 -8.94 -23.73
N VAL A 244 -1.90 -9.95 -23.92
CA VAL A 244 -2.16 -11.04 -24.85
C VAL A 244 -1.87 -12.35 -24.17
N GLY A 245 -2.79 -13.31 -24.32
CA GLY A 245 -2.63 -14.68 -23.86
C GLY A 245 -2.69 -15.65 -25.02
N PHE A 246 -1.87 -16.69 -24.97
CA PHE A 246 -1.87 -17.75 -25.96
C PHE A 246 -1.79 -19.12 -25.31
N GLY A 247 -2.64 -20.02 -25.75
CA GLY A 247 -2.62 -21.42 -25.33
C GLY A 247 -3.98 -21.92 -24.84
N ARG A 248 -4.09 -23.24 -24.67
CA ARG A 248 -5.30 -23.88 -24.13
C ARG A 248 -5.00 -24.70 -22.86
N ARG A 249 -4.12 -25.68 -22.93
CA ARG A 249 -3.68 -26.53 -21.81
C ARG A 249 -2.51 -25.91 -21.06
N VAL A 250 -1.54 -25.41 -21.80
CA VAL A 250 -0.49 -24.54 -21.30
C VAL A 250 -0.75 -23.20 -21.92
N ALA A 251 -1.01 -22.19 -21.12
CA ALA A 251 -1.24 -20.83 -21.57
C ALA A 251 -0.14 -19.92 -21.05
N VAL A 252 0.35 -19.07 -21.94
CA VAL A 252 1.30 -18.01 -21.61
C VAL A 252 0.56 -16.68 -21.78
N ASP A 253 0.59 -15.86 -20.74
CA ASP A 253 -0.01 -14.54 -20.76
C ASP A 253 1.09 -13.48 -20.56
N VAL A 254 1.04 -12.43 -21.36
CA VAL A 254 1.90 -11.25 -21.24
C VAL A 254 1.00 -10.05 -21.07
N GLY A 255 1.24 -9.28 -20.02
CA GLY A 255 0.48 -8.07 -19.72
C GLY A 255 1.42 -6.87 -19.55
N PHE A 256 0.95 -5.72 -19.96
CA PHE A 256 1.59 -4.44 -19.77
C PHE A 256 0.66 -3.51 -19.02
N TYR A 257 1.19 -2.74 -18.11
CA TYR A 257 0.42 -1.78 -17.34
C TYR A 257 1.24 -0.52 -17.06
N GLY A 258 0.58 0.61 -17.15
CA GLY A 258 1.11 1.90 -16.72
C GLY A 258 1.01 2.03 -15.21
N THR A 259 2.02 2.62 -14.59
CA THR A 259 1.99 3.06 -13.20
C THR A 259 2.50 4.49 -13.12
N HIS A 260 1.84 5.31 -12.33
CA HIS A 260 2.30 6.66 -12.04
C HIS A 260 3.17 6.64 -10.79
N SER A 261 4.39 7.16 -10.89
CA SER A 261 5.26 7.34 -9.72
C SER A 261 5.02 8.74 -9.15
N ASN A 262 4.55 8.81 -7.90
CA ASN A 262 4.33 10.09 -7.21
C ASN A 262 5.62 10.86 -6.90
N LEU A 263 6.77 10.17 -6.87
CA LEU A 263 8.07 10.80 -6.58
C LEU A 263 8.69 11.49 -7.80
N GLU A 264 8.36 11.04 -9.01
CA GLU A 264 9.00 11.54 -10.23
C GLU A 264 8.01 12.15 -11.23
N GLU A 265 6.70 12.14 -10.95
CA GLU A 265 5.61 12.52 -11.86
C GLU A 265 5.70 11.83 -13.24
N LYS A 266 6.39 10.70 -13.31
CA LYS A 266 6.63 9.95 -14.54
C LYS A 266 5.76 8.72 -14.61
N GLN A 267 5.19 8.50 -15.77
CA GLN A 267 4.52 7.25 -16.10
C GLN A 267 5.58 6.16 -16.41
N GLN A 268 5.53 5.06 -15.67
CA GLN A 268 6.35 3.88 -15.90
C GLN A 268 5.50 2.78 -16.55
N ILE A 269 6.08 2.04 -17.47
CA ILE A 269 5.46 0.86 -18.06
C ILE A 269 6.10 -0.39 -17.43
N SER A 270 5.26 -1.22 -16.85
CA SER A 270 5.67 -2.50 -16.27
C SER A 270 5.11 -3.65 -17.10
N MET A 271 5.82 -4.77 -17.10
CA MET A 271 5.43 -5.99 -17.80
C MET A 271 5.29 -7.15 -16.82
N ALA A 272 4.26 -7.95 -17.00
CA ALA A 272 4.07 -9.20 -16.27
C ALA A 272 3.93 -10.37 -17.26
N ILE A 273 4.56 -11.48 -16.93
CA ILE A 273 4.45 -12.73 -17.68
C ILE A 273 3.94 -13.81 -16.73
N SER A 274 2.92 -14.56 -17.16
CA SER A 274 2.44 -15.71 -16.40
C SER A 274 2.33 -16.95 -17.29
N ILE A 275 2.56 -18.11 -16.68
CA ILE A 275 2.37 -19.41 -17.30
C ILE A 275 1.32 -20.16 -16.48
N ARG A 276 0.27 -20.62 -17.15
CA ARG A 276 -0.81 -21.37 -16.51
C ARG A 276 -0.90 -22.77 -17.15
N ILE A 277 -0.89 -23.78 -16.30
CA ILE A 277 -1.11 -25.17 -16.70
C ILE A 277 -2.50 -25.57 -16.21
N VAL A 278 -3.38 -25.95 -17.14
CA VAL A 278 -4.73 -26.42 -16.83
C VAL A 278 -4.73 -27.95 -16.91
N PRO A 279 -4.90 -28.66 -15.79
CA PRO A 279 -5.00 -30.12 -15.82
C PRO A 279 -6.18 -30.58 -16.65
N ASN A 280 -6.04 -31.73 -17.31
CA ASN A 280 -7.18 -32.37 -17.94
C ASN A 280 -8.20 -32.78 -16.85
N ARG A 281 -9.41 -32.31 -16.97
CA ARG A 281 -10.56 -32.90 -16.28
C ARG A 281 -11.13 -34.04 -17.08
#